data_d8090d3d682d8d0bfc80fcc585b9c579
#
_entry.id   d8090d3d682d8d0bfc80fcc585b9c579
#
_cell.length_a   1.000
_cell.length_b   1.000
_cell.length_c   1.000
_cell.angle_alpha   90.00
_cell.angle_beta   90.00
_cell.angle_gamma   90.00
#
_symmetry.space_group_name_H-M   'P 1'
#
loop_
_entity.id
_entity.type
_entity.pdbx_description
1 polymer ?
#
loop_
_entity_poly.entity_id
_entity_poly.type
_entity_poly.pdbx_seq_one_letter_code
_entity_poly.pdbx_strand_id
1 'polypeptide(L)'
;MNHTRCRQSPQTTENRFSPLCNLALRKCHLNLGIPLHGDFLAENSCATVGFSAITSANVVGYATQKISGGKLSCVAYQFSDVGANEDFASIATLSTTGLTAGQYDTMNTDAPCIMFYNGSTYDYYYYISDAYNAEGDTVTAWADSNGDAADATQKLGTGFWLRVPEATCTEGTLTAAGQVGTGPTKTVNIDQGLTLVGNPFPAAANLSKVETTGLIAGAYDTMNTDAPCVMVYNGSTYDYYYYISDAYNAEGDTVTAWADSNGDAITDGITVTGEAFWVRSQTAGKLTFSL
;
A
#
# COMPACT_ATOMS: atom_id res chain seq x y z
N MET A 1 -48.77 2.73 -40.05
CA MET A 1 -48.31 1.54 -39.34
C MET A 1 -47.63 2.02 -38.07
N ASN A 2 -48.32 1.76 -36.93
CA ASN A 2 -47.93 2.24 -35.60
C ASN A 2 -46.88 1.27 -35.02
N HIS A 3 -45.75 1.80 -34.56
CA HIS A 3 -44.86 1.05 -33.67
C HIS A 3 -44.74 1.79 -32.32
N THR A 4 -45.32 1.16 -31.33
CA THR A 4 -45.38 1.50 -29.92
C THR A 4 -43.98 1.38 -29.32
N ARG A 5 -43.44 2.46 -28.72
CA ARG A 5 -42.23 2.45 -27.89
C ARG A 5 -42.58 2.01 -26.48
N CYS A 6 -42.00 0.88 -26.05
CA CYS A 6 -41.95 0.51 -24.65
C CYS A 6 -40.82 1.29 -23.96
N ARG A 7 -41.17 2.15 -22.99
CA ARG A 7 -40.22 2.77 -22.06
C ARG A 7 -39.99 1.79 -20.90
N GLN A 8 -38.76 1.33 -20.73
CA GLN A 8 -38.32 0.73 -19.49
C GLN A 8 -37.75 1.82 -18.59
N SER A 9 -38.29 1.94 -17.39
CA SER A 9 -37.79 2.76 -16.29
C SER A 9 -36.59 2.09 -15.60
N PRO A 10 -35.58 2.84 -15.14
CA PRO A 10 -34.50 2.28 -14.36
C PRO A 10 -34.98 2.01 -12.93
N GLN A 11 -34.82 0.77 -12.49
CA GLN A 11 -34.93 0.39 -11.08
C GLN A 11 -33.68 0.87 -10.33
N THR A 12 -33.91 1.77 -9.41
CA THR A 12 -32.92 2.13 -8.37
C THR A 12 -32.87 1.05 -7.32
N THR A 13 -31.81 0.30 -7.29
CA THR A 13 -31.48 -0.59 -6.17
C THR A 13 -30.88 0.23 -5.03
N GLU A 14 -31.71 0.54 -4.03
CA GLU A 14 -31.24 1.01 -2.73
C GLU A 14 -30.51 -0.13 -2.02
N ASN A 15 -29.21 -0.04 -1.88
CA ASN A 15 -28.42 -0.85 -0.95
C ASN A 15 -28.67 -0.34 0.48
N ARG A 16 -29.62 -0.97 1.19
CA ARG A 16 -29.76 -0.78 2.63
C ARG A 16 -28.67 -1.60 3.33
N PHE A 17 -27.66 -0.89 3.85
CA PHE A 17 -26.81 -1.45 4.89
C PHE A 17 -27.64 -1.64 6.15
N SER A 18 -27.76 -2.88 6.58
CA SER A 18 -28.36 -3.23 7.86
C SER A 18 -27.29 -3.09 8.96
N PRO A 19 -27.47 -2.26 9.96
CA PRO A 19 -26.59 -2.24 11.11
C PRO A 19 -27.12 -3.23 12.16
N LEU A 20 -26.17 -3.75 12.96
CA LEU A 20 -26.37 -4.37 14.25
C LEU A 20 -26.66 -5.85 14.30
N CYS A 21 -25.57 -6.59 14.40
CA CYS A 21 -25.55 -7.87 15.10
C CYS A 21 -25.74 -7.62 16.60
N ASN A 22 -26.98 -7.64 17.09
CA ASN A 22 -27.28 -7.69 18.51
C ASN A 22 -26.99 -9.11 18.99
N LEU A 23 -25.86 -9.30 19.64
CA LEU A 23 -25.49 -10.54 20.32
C LEU A 23 -26.34 -10.65 21.59
N ALA A 24 -27.46 -11.36 21.47
CA ALA A 24 -28.30 -11.72 22.61
C ALA A 24 -27.54 -12.72 23.52
N LEU A 25 -27.15 -12.27 24.68
CA LEU A 25 -26.69 -13.09 25.79
C LEU A 25 -27.80 -14.07 26.19
N ARG A 26 -27.71 -15.33 25.74
CA ARG A 26 -28.52 -16.42 26.26
C ARG A 26 -27.97 -16.81 27.64
N LYS A 27 -28.78 -16.56 28.68
CA LYS A 27 -28.58 -17.12 30.04
C LYS A 27 -28.61 -18.65 29.93
N CYS A 28 -27.48 -19.30 30.11
CA CYS A 28 -27.45 -20.71 30.40
C CYS A 28 -27.86 -20.94 31.87
N HIS A 29 -29.10 -21.38 32.09
CA HIS A 29 -29.48 -21.97 33.37
C HIS A 29 -28.98 -23.39 33.42
N LEU A 30 -27.93 -23.68 34.14
CA LEU A 30 -27.53 -25.01 34.53
C LEU A 30 -28.29 -25.34 35.82
N ASN A 31 -29.29 -26.22 35.71
CA ASN A 31 -30.05 -26.75 36.84
C ASN A 31 -29.37 -28.05 37.31
N LEU A 32 -28.45 -27.94 38.26
CA LEU A 32 -27.87 -29.10 38.96
C LEU A 32 -28.58 -29.27 40.28
N GLY A 33 -29.58 -30.17 40.31
CA GLY A 33 -30.23 -30.64 41.53
C GLY A 33 -29.30 -31.55 42.32
N ILE A 34 -28.70 -31.06 43.39
CA ILE A 34 -28.06 -31.88 44.45
C ILE A 34 -28.54 -31.32 45.80
N PRO A 35 -29.18 -32.13 46.65
CA PRO A 35 -29.52 -31.68 48.00
C PRO A 35 -28.28 -31.81 48.90
N LEU A 36 -27.75 -30.72 49.37
CA LEU A 36 -26.76 -30.70 50.43
C LEU A 36 -27.35 -30.10 51.68
N HIS A 37 -27.47 -30.95 52.71
CA HIS A 37 -27.61 -30.54 54.09
C HIS A 37 -26.22 -30.10 54.63
N GLY A 38 -26.11 -28.92 55.14
CA GLY A 38 -24.89 -28.47 55.82
C GLY A 38 -24.77 -26.93 55.82
N ASP A 39 -24.95 -26.34 57.01
CA ASP A 39 -24.69 -24.91 57.24
C ASP A 39 -23.24 -24.60 56.91
N PHE A 40 -22.98 -23.91 55.80
CA PHE A 40 -21.73 -23.27 55.50
C PHE A 40 -22.00 -21.78 55.27
N LEU A 41 -21.51 -20.96 56.16
CA LEU A 41 -21.36 -19.50 55.92
C LEU A 41 -20.39 -19.33 54.73
N ALA A 42 -20.93 -19.25 53.53
CA ALA A 42 -20.13 -18.92 52.35
C ALA A 42 -19.92 -17.41 52.28
N GLU A 43 -18.70 -16.98 52.56
CA GLU A 43 -18.24 -15.67 52.14
C GLU A 43 -18.34 -15.62 50.60
N ASN A 44 -19.24 -14.76 50.10
CA ASN A 44 -19.40 -14.50 48.68
C ASN A 44 -18.15 -13.78 48.13
N SER A 45 -17.07 -14.51 47.87
CA SER A 45 -16.03 -13.99 46.98
C SER A 45 -16.52 -14.17 45.57
N CYS A 46 -17.16 -13.16 45.02
CA CYS A 46 -17.43 -13.05 43.59
C CYS A 46 -16.08 -13.00 42.84
N ALA A 47 -15.59 -14.14 42.40
CA ALA A 47 -14.45 -14.18 41.52
C ALA A 47 -14.85 -13.47 40.22
N THR A 48 -14.45 -12.23 40.07
CA THR A 48 -14.51 -11.51 38.80
C THR A 48 -13.58 -12.23 37.84
N VAL A 49 -14.14 -13.05 36.96
CA VAL A 49 -13.41 -13.58 35.82
C VAL A 49 -13.15 -12.39 34.92
N GLY A 50 -11.96 -11.82 35.06
CA GLY A 50 -11.48 -10.81 34.15
C GLY A 50 -11.30 -11.45 32.77
N PHE A 51 -12.19 -11.18 31.86
CA PHE A 51 -11.93 -11.45 30.44
C PHE A 51 -10.88 -10.47 29.98
N SER A 52 -9.63 -10.91 29.92
CA SER A 52 -8.63 -10.21 29.12
C SER A 52 -9.14 -10.24 27.67
N ALA A 53 -9.43 -9.08 27.13
CA ALA A 53 -9.68 -8.98 25.70
C ALA A 53 -8.43 -9.50 24.99
N ILE A 54 -8.55 -10.62 24.30
CA ILE A 54 -7.50 -11.11 23.41
C ILE A 54 -7.57 -10.17 22.22
N THR A 55 -6.77 -9.11 22.25
CA THR A 55 -6.50 -8.29 21.09
C THR A 55 -5.58 -9.11 20.18
N SER A 56 -6.09 -9.53 19.03
CA SER A 56 -5.21 -10.03 17.97
C SER A 56 -4.26 -8.90 17.60
N ALA A 57 -2.98 -9.07 17.87
CA ALA A 57 -1.95 -8.08 17.55
C ALA A 57 -1.69 -7.97 16.03
N ASN A 58 -2.16 -8.94 15.24
CA ASN A 58 -1.85 -9.05 13.82
C ASN A 58 -3.11 -8.89 12.97
N VAL A 59 -3.26 -7.72 12.34
CA VAL A 59 -4.24 -7.52 11.28
C VAL A 59 -3.54 -7.89 9.96
N VAL A 60 -3.98 -8.97 9.34
CA VAL A 60 -3.49 -9.39 8.01
C VAL A 60 -4.41 -8.82 6.96
N GLY A 61 -3.82 -8.21 5.95
CA GLY A 61 -4.52 -7.65 4.79
C GLY A 61 -3.90 -8.08 3.48
N TYR A 62 -4.55 -7.71 2.41
CA TYR A 62 -4.00 -7.83 1.06
C TYR A 62 -4.46 -6.66 0.19
N ALA A 63 -3.65 -6.30 -0.77
CA ALA A 63 -4.01 -5.38 -1.85
C ALA A 63 -3.65 -6.00 -3.20
N THR A 64 -4.53 -5.78 -4.17
CA THR A 64 -4.31 -6.24 -5.53
C THR A 64 -4.21 -5.04 -6.47
N GLN A 65 -3.22 -5.05 -7.32
CA GLN A 65 -3.07 -4.09 -8.40
C GLN A 65 -3.26 -4.79 -9.75
N LYS A 66 -4.10 -4.21 -10.61
CA LYS A 66 -4.23 -4.67 -12.00
C LYS A 66 -2.97 -4.34 -12.77
N ILE A 67 -2.50 -5.31 -13.55
CA ILE A 67 -1.32 -5.20 -14.39
C ILE A 67 -1.67 -5.63 -15.82
N SER A 68 -1.02 -5.01 -16.80
CA SER A 68 -1.25 -5.32 -18.21
C SER A 68 0.08 -5.42 -18.95
N GLY A 69 0.13 -6.29 -19.94
CA GLY A 69 1.29 -6.44 -20.81
C GLY A 69 1.62 -5.15 -21.57
N GLY A 70 2.90 -4.94 -21.82
CA GLY A 70 3.42 -3.73 -22.48
C GLY A 70 3.36 -2.47 -21.61
N LYS A 71 3.03 -2.58 -20.32
CA LYS A 71 2.88 -1.45 -19.41
C LYS A 71 3.92 -1.47 -18.29
N LEU A 72 4.20 -0.26 -17.77
CA LEU A 72 4.88 -0.02 -16.51
C LEU A 72 3.84 0.35 -15.46
N SER A 73 3.97 -0.24 -14.29
CA SER A 73 3.17 0.11 -13.10
C SER A 73 4.11 0.55 -11.98
N CYS A 74 3.76 1.63 -11.32
CA CYS A 74 4.48 2.14 -10.15
C CYS A 74 3.77 1.69 -8.89
N VAL A 75 4.43 0.91 -8.04
CA VAL A 75 3.82 0.18 -6.91
C VAL A 75 4.59 0.45 -5.63
N ALA A 76 3.91 0.46 -4.49
CA ALA A 76 4.54 0.59 -3.19
C ALA A 76 4.23 -0.58 -2.26
N TYR A 77 5.18 -0.96 -1.40
CA TYR A 77 4.96 -1.90 -0.33
C TYR A 77 4.11 -1.29 0.79
N GLN A 78 3.00 -1.95 1.13
CA GLN A 78 2.03 -1.49 2.14
C GLN A 78 1.82 -2.48 3.28
N PHE A 79 2.32 -3.72 3.15
CA PHE A 79 2.18 -4.79 4.12
C PHE A 79 3.55 -5.35 4.46
N SER A 80 3.79 -5.60 5.75
CA SER A 80 4.98 -6.30 6.21
C SER A 80 4.77 -7.81 6.22
N ASP A 81 5.87 -8.56 6.24
CA ASP A 81 5.82 -10.00 6.37
C ASP A 81 5.23 -10.40 7.72
N VAL A 82 4.41 -11.44 7.73
CA VAL A 82 3.80 -11.97 8.95
C VAL A 82 4.89 -12.55 9.87
N GLY A 83 4.99 -11.99 11.07
CA GLY A 83 5.96 -12.42 12.08
C GLY A 83 7.37 -11.84 11.91
N ALA A 84 7.59 -11.02 10.88
CA ALA A 84 8.81 -10.23 10.71
C ALA A 84 8.72 -8.88 11.44
N ASN A 85 9.77 -8.07 11.30
CA ASN A 85 9.73 -6.68 11.73
C ASN A 85 8.62 -5.95 10.96
N GLU A 86 7.71 -5.28 11.67
CA GLU A 86 6.52 -4.58 11.13
C GLU A 86 6.80 -3.56 10.02
N ASP A 87 8.06 -3.24 9.77
CA ASP A 87 8.49 -2.24 8.79
C ASP A 87 9.07 -2.84 7.50
N PHE A 88 9.13 -4.16 7.36
CA PHE A 88 9.75 -4.80 6.20
C PHE A 88 8.85 -5.83 5.53
N ALA A 89 8.97 -5.90 4.20
CA ALA A 89 8.32 -6.90 3.35
C ALA A 89 9.35 -7.57 2.42
N SER A 90 9.20 -8.87 2.21
CA SER A 90 9.99 -9.60 1.23
C SER A 90 9.35 -9.56 -0.15
N ILE A 91 10.18 -9.51 -1.21
CA ILE A 91 9.72 -9.66 -2.60
C ILE A 91 9.07 -11.02 -2.83
N ALA A 92 9.46 -12.06 -2.07
CA ALA A 92 8.88 -13.40 -2.16
C ALA A 92 7.39 -13.43 -1.77
N THR A 93 6.89 -12.43 -1.02
CA THR A 93 5.47 -12.33 -0.64
C THR A 93 4.58 -11.73 -1.73
N LEU A 94 5.17 -11.20 -2.80
CA LEU A 94 4.42 -10.69 -3.95
C LEU A 94 3.96 -11.84 -4.82
N SER A 95 2.66 -12.11 -4.81
CA SER A 95 2.04 -13.12 -5.66
C SER A 95 1.46 -12.51 -6.94
N THR A 96 1.48 -13.30 -8.01
CA THR A 96 0.99 -12.87 -9.33
C THR A 96 -0.06 -13.81 -9.85
N THR A 97 -1.07 -13.26 -10.54
CA THR A 97 -2.07 -14.04 -11.26
C THR A 97 -2.15 -13.49 -12.69
N GLY A 98 -2.18 -14.41 -13.66
CA GLY A 98 -2.24 -14.02 -15.08
C GLY A 98 -0.91 -13.58 -15.68
N LEU A 99 0.21 -13.62 -14.93
CA LEU A 99 1.54 -13.46 -15.46
C LEU A 99 2.11 -14.82 -15.92
N THR A 100 2.74 -14.82 -17.08
CA THR A 100 3.59 -15.93 -17.51
C THR A 100 5.01 -15.66 -17.11
N ALA A 101 5.63 -16.59 -16.38
CA ALA A 101 7.03 -16.51 -16.03
C ALA A 101 7.92 -16.65 -17.29
N GLY A 102 8.97 -15.86 -17.36
CA GLY A 102 10.01 -16.03 -18.37
C GLY A 102 10.96 -17.17 -18.03
N GLN A 103 12.09 -17.22 -18.74
CA GLN A 103 13.20 -18.13 -18.47
C GLN A 103 14.46 -17.32 -18.15
N TYR A 104 15.39 -17.92 -17.41
CA TYR A 104 16.64 -17.26 -17.03
C TYR A 104 17.41 -16.71 -18.25
N ASP A 105 17.57 -17.51 -19.30
CA ASP A 105 18.33 -17.13 -20.50
C ASP A 105 17.74 -15.90 -21.23
N THR A 106 16.44 -15.64 -21.12
CA THR A 106 15.74 -14.53 -21.80
C THR A 106 15.11 -13.52 -20.84
N MET A 107 15.41 -13.59 -19.55
CA MET A 107 14.73 -12.81 -18.49
C MET A 107 14.77 -11.29 -18.73
N ASN A 108 15.85 -10.77 -19.32
CA ASN A 108 15.99 -9.33 -19.57
C ASN A 108 14.95 -8.78 -20.55
N THR A 109 14.45 -9.61 -21.47
CA THR A 109 13.50 -9.23 -22.51
C THR A 109 12.09 -9.73 -22.23
N ASP A 110 11.96 -11.00 -21.82
CA ASP A 110 10.71 -11.73 -21.87
C ASP A 110 10.10 -11.97 -20.49
N ALA A 111 10.84 -11.76 -19.39
CA ALA A 111 10.30 -11.92 -18.06
C ALA A 111 9.66 -10.62 -17.51
N PRO A 112 8.55 -10.73 -16.77
CA PRO A 112 8.11 -9.64 -15.89
C PRO A 112 9.22 -9.28 -14.92
N CYS A 113 9.40 -7.98 -14.64
CA CYS A 113 10.54 -7.49 -13.88
C CYS A 113 10.14 -6.41 -12.89
N ILE A 114 10.52 -6.60 -11.62
CA ILE A 114 10.47 -5.59 -10.57
C ILE A 114 11.81 -4.84 -10.54
N MET A 115 11.74 -3.51 -10.42
CA MET A 115 12.90 -2.64 -10.44
C MET A 115 12.86 -1.70 -9.24
N PHE A 116 13.78 -1.87 -8.30
CA PHE A 116 13.97 -0.97 -7.16
C PHE A 116 15.04 0.06 -7.49
N TYR A 117 14.71 1.32 -7.30
CA TYR A 117 15.69 2.40 -7.45
C TYR A 117 16.57 2.48 -6.18
N ASN A 118 17.89 2.37 -6.36
CA ASN A 118 18.87 2.37 -5.27
C ASN A 118 19.62 3.71 -5.07
N GLY A 119 19.10 4.80 -5.65
CA GLY A 119 19.71 6.12 -5.59
C GLY A 119 20.53 6.51 -6.84
N SER A 120 20.91 5.56 -7.67
CA SER A 120 21.71 5.81 -8.89
C SER A 120 21.27 4.95 -10.09
N THR A 121 20.85 3.75 -9.84
CA THR A 121 20.42 2.76 -10.84
C THR A 121 19.29 1.92 -10.27
N TYR A 122 18.98 0.80 -10.91
CA TYR A 122 17.94 -0.11 -10.44
C TYR A 122 18.52 -1.47 -10.12
N ASP A 123 18.00 -2.08 -9.03
CA ASP A 123 18.14 -3.49 -8.73
C ASP A 123 16.96 -4.23 -9.36
N TYR A 124 17.26 -5.28 -10.12
CA TYR A 124 16.30 -5.98 -10.96
C TYR A 124 15.98 -7.36 -10.39
N TYR A 125 14.68 -7.70 -10.36
CA TYR A 125 14.18 -9.02 -9.99
C TYR A 125 13.19 -9.48 -11.05
N TYR A 126 13.44 -10.67 -11.61
CA TYR A 126 12.71 -11.23 -12.74
C TYR A 126 11.80 -12.38 -12.31
N TYR A 127 10.57 -12.40 -12.80
CA TYR A 127 9.67 -13.53 -12.56
C TYR A 127 9.95 -14.62 -13.59
N ILE A 128 10.64 -15.67 -13.17
CA ILE A 128 11.12 -16.76 -14.05
C ILE A 128 10.67 -18.13 -13.52
N SER A 129 10.59 -19.10 -14.44
CA SER A 129 10.12 -20.47 -14.14
C SER A 129 11.23 -21.43 -13.74
N ASP A 130 12.47 -21.01 -13.86
CA ASP A 130 13.69 -21.78 -13.65
C ASP A 130 14.67 -21.10 -12.68
N ALA A 131 14.11 -20.35 -11.71
CA ALA A 131 14.89 -19.76 -10.62
C ALA A 131 15.44 -20.87 -9.73
N TYR A 132 16.66 -20.70 -9.19
CA TYR A 132 17.26 -21.63 -8.25
C TYR A 132 16.88 -21.25 -6.80
N ASN A 133 16.32 -22.20 -6.06
CA ASN A 133 16.09 -22.02 -4.62
C ASN A 133 17.37 -22.34 -3.81
N ALA A 134 17.31 -22.19 -2.48
CA ALA A 134 18.46 -22.45 -1.60
C ALA A 134 18.93 -23.92 -1.62
N GLU A 135 18.07 -24.85 -2.01
CA GLU A 135 18.35 -26.28 -2.14
C GLU A 135 18.97 -26.62 -3.52
N GLY A 136 18.98 -25.65 -4.46
CA GLY A 136 19.47 -25.82 -5.82
C GLY A 136 18.45 -26.41 -6.79
N ASP A 137 17.18 -26.50 -6.36
CA ASP A 137 16.08 -26.94 -7.21
C ASP A 137 15.53 -25.75 -8.04
N THR A 138 15.01 -26.03 -9.22
CA THR A 138 14.35 -25.01 -10.03
C THR A 138 12.91 -24.80 -9.59
N VAL A 139 12.55 -23.54 -9.39
CA VAL A 139 11.20 -23.09 -8.96
C VAL A 139 10.73 -21.91 -9.79
N THR A 140 9.43 -21.67 -9.83
CA THR A 140 8.89 -20.43 -10.38
C THR A 140 8.85 -19.37 -9.29
N ALA A 141 9.68 -18.33 -9.42
CA ALA A 141 9.82 -17.29 -8.40
C ALA A 141 10.30 -15.95 -9.01
N TRP A 142 10.28 -14.91 -8.20
CA TRP A 142 11.09 -13.72 -8.44
C TRP A 142 12.55 -14.08 -8.18
N ALA A 143 13.43 -13.81 -9.11
CA ALA A 143 14.85 -14.14 -9.05
C ALA A 143 15.71 -12.90 -9.31
N ASP A 144 16.90 -12.88 -8.75
CA ASP A 144 17.90 -11.87 -9.04
C ASP A 144 18.52 -12.03 -10.44
N SER A 145 19.49 -11.21 -10.77
CA SER A 145 20.19 -11.26 -12.08
C SER A 145 21.05 -12.52 -12.28
N ASN A 146 21.30 -13.31 -11.24
CA ASN A 146 22.00 -14.58 -11.33
C ASN A 146 21.04 -15.77 -11.51
N GLY A 147 19.74 -15.52 -11.43
CA GLY A 147 18.71 -16.55 -11.48
C GLY A 147 18.40 -17.20 -10.13
N ASP A 148 18.95 -16.68 -9.04
CA ASP A 148 18.68 -17.16 -7.69
C ASP A 148 17.35 -16.59 -7.18
N ALA A 149 16.50 -17.46 -6.59
CA ALA A 149 15.23 -17.04 -6.03
C ALA A 149 15.45 -15.97 -4.96
N ALA A 150 14.77 -14.84 -5.12
CA ALA A 150 15.00 -13.65 -4.31
C ALA A 150 14.17 -13.66 -3.01
N ASP A 151 14.82 -13.36 -1.90
CA ASP A 151 14.22 -13.08 -0.60
C ASP A 151 14.47 -11.63 -0.12
N ALA A 152 14.87 -10.75 -1.06
CA ALA A 152 15.19 -9.37 -0.76
C ALA A 152 14.06 -8.67 -0.02
N THR A 153 14.38 -8.06 1.12
CA THR A 153 13.43 -7.33 1.95
C THR A 153 13.48 -5.84 1.68
N GLN A 154 12.33 -5.20 1.65
CA GLN A 154 12.17 -3.77 1.45
C GLN A 154 11.37 -3.16 2.60
N LYS A 155 11.64 -1.88 2.91
CA LYS A 155 10.86 -1.14 3.91
C LYS A 155 9.47 -0.84 3.36
N LEU A 156 8.49 -0.79 4.26
CA LEU A 156 7.16 -0.27 3.93
C LEU A 156 7.27 1.16 3.40
N GLY A 157 6.52 1.45 2.36
CA GLY A 157 6.60 2.73 1.64
C GLY A 157 7.74 2.80 0.63
N THR A 158 8.59 1.75 0.46
CA THR A 158 9.49 1.67 -0.69
C THR A 158 8.67 1.47 -1.96
N GLY A 159 8.93 2.32 -2.95
CA GLY A 159 8.34 2.20 -4.28
C GLY A 159 9.18 1.32 -5.20
N PHE A 160 8.53 0.72 -6.18
CA PHE A 160 9.18 -0.02 -7.25
C PHE A 160 8.39 0.09 -8.56
N TRP A 161 9.10 -0.13 -9.66
CA TRP A 161 8.48 -0.31 -10.96
C TRP A 161 8.26 -1.78 -11.25
N LEU A 162 7.09 -2.11 -11.78
CA LEU A 162 6.80 -3.40 -12.38
C LEU A 162 6.69 -3.22 -13.90
N ARG A 163 7.61 -3.83 -14.62
CA ARG A 163 7.56 -3.98 -16.08
C ARG A 163 6.95 -5.32 -16.43
N VAL A 164 5.92 -5.32 -17.25
CA VAL A 164 5.29 -6.55 -17.77
C VAL A 164 5.43 -6.56 -19.28
N PRO A 165 6.23 -7.45 -19.87
CA PRO A 165 6.31 -7.60 -21.32
C PRO A 165 4.95 -7.95 -21.93
N GLU A 166 4.65 -7.47 -23.14
CA GLU A 166 3.35 -7.65 -23.79
C GLU A 166 2.98 -9.13 -23.98
N ALA A 167 3.95 -9.97 -24.28
CA ALA A 167 3.76 -11.40 -24.51
C ALA A 167 3.47 -12.21 -23.22
N THR A 168 3.76 -11.66 -22.04
CA THR A 168 3.68 -12.41 -20.77
C THR A 168 2.36 -12.21 -20.02
N CYS A 169 1.54 -11.26 -20.44
CA CYS A 169 0.28 -10.97 -19.77
C CYS A 169 -0.66 -10.19 -20.68
N THR A 170 -1.92 -10.59 -20.80
CA THR A 170 -2.97 -9.75 -21.35
C THR A 170 -3.58 -8.90 -20.26
N GLU A 171 -4.04 -9.54 -19.18
CA GLU A 171 -4.52 -8.93 -17.95
C GLU A 171 -4.12 -9.83 -16.78
N GLY A 172 -3.59 -9.24 -15.74
CA GLY A 172 -3.18 -9.95 -14.54
C GLY A 172 -3.32 -9.11 -13.29
N THR A 173 -2.92 -9.68 -12.17
CA THR A 173 -2.85 -8.97 -10.90
C THR A 173 -1.54 -9.21 -10.21
N LEU A 174 -1.01 -8.18 -9.58
CA LEU A 174 0.01 -8.26 -8.54
C LEU A 174 -0.72 -8.16 -7.20
N THR A 175 -0.48 -9.11 -6.31
CA THR A 175 -1.06 -9.12 -4.97
C THR A 175 0.06 -9.03 -3.94
N ALA A 176 0.01 -8.01 -3.09
CA ALA A 176 0.79 -7.90 -1.87
C ALA A 176 -0.10 -8.32 -0.70
N ALA A 177 0.36 -9.23 0.14
CA ALA A 177 -0.34 -9.68 1.33
C ALA A 177 0.62 -9.69 2.52
N GLY A 178 0.10 -9.40 3.70
CA GLY A 178 0.90 -9.40 4.91
C GLY A 178 0.21 -8.71 6.07
N GLN A 179 1.00 -8.34 7.07
CA GLN A 179 0.53 -7.66 8.26
C GLN A 179 0.38 -6.16 7.98
N VAL A 180 -0.76 -5.60 8.36
CA VAL A 180 -0.95 -4.14 8.37
C VAL A 180 -0.16 -3.57 9.54
N GLY A 181 0.69 -2.59 9.26
CA GLY A 181 1.47 -1.95 10.32
C GLY A 181 0.58 -1.31 11.37
N THR A 182 0.96 -1.51 12.63
CA THR A 182 0.29 -0.92 13.79
C THR A 182 0.76 0.51 14.02
N GLY A 183 -0.12 1.37 14.46
CA GLY A 183 0.18 2.78 14.78
C GLY A 183 -0.49 3.77 13.81
N PRO A 184 -0.74 4.98 14.31
CA PRO A 184 -1.49 6.00 13.57
C PRO A 184 -0.66 6.68 12.47
N THR A 185 0.67 6.58 12.55
CA THR A 185 1.58 7.24 11.61
C THR A 185 2.72 6.32 11.19
N LYS A 186 3.18 6.48 9.95
CA LYS A 186 4.41 5.87 9.44
C LYS A 186 5.20 6.89 8.63
N THR A 187 6.52 6.75 8.71
CA THR A 187 7.45 7.70 8.11
C THR A 187 8.29 7.03 7.04
N VAL A 188 8.38 7.66 5.88
CA VAL A 188 9.24 7.25 4.76
C VAL A 188 10.39 8.25 4.62
N ASN A 189 11.62 7.75 4.53
CA ASN A 189 12.80 8.58 4.33
C ASN A 189 12.89 9.03 2.87
N ILE A 190 13.29 10.27 2.68
CA ILE A 190 13.57 10.88 1.39
C ILE A 190 15.05 11.23 1.35
N ASP A 191 15.77 10.70 0.38
CA ASP A 191 17.17 11.04 0.16
C ASP A 191 17.32 12.35 -0.63
N GLN A 192 18.49 12.96 -0.56
CA GLN A 192 18.84 14.02 -1.48
C GLN A 192 18.87 13.47 -2.92
N GLY A 193 18.26 14.16 -3.86
CA GLY A 193 18.09 13.69 -5.24
C GLY A 193 16.71 13.09 -5.48
N LEU A 194 16.65 11.91 -6.06
CA LEU A 194 15.41 11.18 -6.37
C LEU A 194 15.23 10.01 -5.42
N THR A 195 14.02 9.86 -4.90
CA THR A 195 13.61 8.70 -4.10
C THR A 195 12.27 8.19 -4.61
N LEU A 196 12.15 6.89 -4.85
CA LEU A 196 10.89 6.27 -5.25
C LEU A 196 10.19 5.70 -4.01
N VAL A 197 9.06 6.28 -3.65
CA VAL A 197 8.32 5.96 -2.42
C VAL A 197 6.82 5.89 -2.67
N GLY A 198 6.07 5.43 -1.68
CA GLY A 198 4.62 5.46 -1.68
C GLY A 198 4.04 5.47 -0.28
N ASN A 199 2.72 5.44 -0.19
CA ASN A 199 2.04 5.35 1.08
C ASN A 199 2.32 4.00 1.76
N PRO A 200 2.89 3.97 2.98
CA PRO A 200 3.15 2.73 3.71
C PRO A 200 1.91 2.09 4.32
N PHE A 201 0.73 2.70 4.18
CA PHE A 201 -0.54 2.16 4.63
C PHE A 201 -1.38 1.65 3.46
N PRO A 202 -2.14 0.56 3.64
CA PRO A 202 -3.08 0.04 2.64
C PRO A 202 -4.38 0.86 2.61
N ALA A 203 -4.26 2.17 2.65
CA ALA A 203 -5.35 3.14 2.63
C ALA A 203 -5.00 4.30 1.69
N ALA A 204 -6.01 5.03 1.28
CA ALA A 204 -5.80 6.26 0.54
C ALA A 204 -5.15 7.32 1.44
N ALA A 205 -4.11 7.98 0.95
CA ALA A 205 -3.53 9.13 1.60
C ALA A 205 -3.64 10.37 0.71
N ASN A 206 -3.92 11.49 1.33
CA ASN A 206 -3.97 12.78 0.65
C ASN A 206 -2.61 13.49 0.85
N LEU A 207 -1.92 13.80 -0.23
CA LEU A 207 -0.60 14.45 -0.17
C LEU A 207 -0.66 15.78 0.61
N SER A 208 -1.77 16.52 0.58
CA SER A 208 -1.92 17.76 1.35
C SER A 208 -1.87 17.55 2.88
N LYS A 209 -2.07 16.31 3.35
CA LYS A 209 -2.04 15.93 4.77
C LYS A 209 -0.76 15.17 5.15
N VAL A 210 0.14 14.95 4.19
CA VAL A 210 1.42 14.31 4.47
C VAL A 210 2.36 15.35 5.08
N GLU A 211 2.78 15.09 6.32
CA GLU A 211 3.72 15.95 7.02
C GLU A 211 5.13 15.79 6.45
N THR A 212 5.84 16.90 6.32
CA THR A 212 7.23 16.94 5.84
C THR A 212 8.17 17.31 6.97
N THR A 213 9.31 16.63 7.06
CA THR A 213 10.38 16.97 8.02
C THR A 213 11.71 16.96 7.30
N GLY A 214 12.50 18.03 7.47
CA GLY A 214 13.83 18.16 6.84
C GLY A 214 13.79 18.56 5.36
N LEU A 215 12.63 18.57 4.70
CA LEU A 215 12.47 19.15 3.38
C LEU A 215 12.39 20.68 3.49
N ILE A 216 13.13 21.37 2.66
CA ILE A 216 13.15 22.85 2.61
C ILE A 216 12.21 23.29 1.50
N ALA A 217 11.15 24.02 1.85
CA ALA A 217 10.21 24.56 0.87
C ALA A 217 10.92 25.55 -0.06
N GLY A 218 10.69 25.42 -1.36
CA GLY A 218 11.15 26.38 -2.36
C GLY A 218 10.22 27.59 -2.46
N ALA A 219 10.51 28.51 -3.38
CA ALA A 219 9.61 29.59 -3.76
C ALA A 219 8.90 29.23 -5.08
N TYR A 220 7.72 29.80 -5.31
CA TYR A 220 6.94 29.57 -6.54
C TYR A 220 7.76 29.87 -7.81
N ASP A 221 8.48 30.99 -7.84
CA ASP A 221 9.27 31.41 -9.01
C ASP A 221 10.40 30.42 -9.38
N THR A 222 10.88 29.64 -8.42
CA THR A 222 11.98 28.68 -8.60
C THR A 222 11.57 27.23 -8.33
N MET A 223 10.27 26.95 -8.21
CA MET A 223 9.77 25.63 -7.78
C MET A 223 10.24 24.48 -8.67
N ASN A 224 10.40 24.71 -9.98
CA ASN A 224 10.85 23.67 -10.92
C ASN A 224 12.29 23.20 -10.66
N THR A 225 13.13 24.04 -10.04
CA THR A 225 14.54 23.74 -9.77
C THR A 225 14.82 23.45 -8.30
N ASP A 226 14.28 24.26 -7.41
CA ASP A 226 14.71 24.32 -6.01
C ASP A 226 13.72 23.66 -5.03
N ALA A 227 12.42 23.60 -5.37
CA ALA A 227 11.44 23.01 -4.49
C ALA A 227 11.50 21.48 -4.50
N PRO A 228 11.30 20.84 -3.35
CA PRO A 228 10.94 19.43 -3.33
C PRO A 228 9.71 19.17 -4.19
N CYS A 229 9.75 18.11 -4.98
CA CYS A 229 8.71 17.83 -5.97
C CYS A 229 8.29 16.37 -5.90
N VAL A 230 7.00 16.14 -5.74
CA VAL A 230 6.35 14.82 -5.93
C VAL A 230 5.94 14.70 -7.39
N MET A 231 6.27 13.56 -8.00
CA MET A 231 5.93 13.24 -9.39
C MET A 231 5.16 11.94 -9.42
N VAL A 232 3.87 12.02 -9.73
CA VAL A 232 2.96 10.87 -9.81
C VAL A 232 2.83 10.43 -11.26
N TYR A 233 3.11 9.16 -11.55
CA TYR A 233 2.97 8.63 -12.90
C TYR A 233 1.49 8.34 -13.21
N ASN A 234 0.96 8.97 -14.26
CA ASN A 234 -0.45 8.84 -14.67
C ASN A 234 -0.68 7.82 -15.81
N GLY A 235 0.31 6.97 -16.08
CA GLY A 235 0.24 5.97 -17.15
C GLY A 235 0.92 6.40 -18.46
N SER A 236 1.24 7.67 -18.64
CA SER A 236 1.91 8.22 -19.85
C SER A 236 2.96 9.27 -19.55
N THR A 237 2.71 10.09 -18.54
CA THR A 237 3.57 11.20 -18.11
C THR A 237 3.48 11.33 -16.59
N TYR A 238 3.96 12.43 -16.05
CA TYR A 238 3.92 12.71 -14.61
C TYR A 238 3.10 13.95 -14.32
N ASP A 239 2.33 13.88 -13.24
CA ASP A 239 1.73 15.03 -12.59
C ASP A 239 2.67 15.50 -11.49
N TYR A 240 2.89 16.83 -11.40
CA TYR A 240 3.90 17.42 -10.56
C TYR A 240 3.27 18.23 -9.43
N TYR A 241 3.78 18.05 -8.20
CA TYR A 241 3.38 18.80 -7.02
C TYR A 241 4.61 19.25 -6.27
N TYR A 242 4.65 20.53 -5.94
CA TYR A 242 5.82 21.21 -5.39
C TYR A 242 5.58 21.61 -3.94
N TYR A 243 6.57 21.41 -3.07
CA TYR A 243 6.53 21.90 -1.71
C TYR A 243 7.12 23.30 -1.67
N ILE A 244 6.26 24.32 -1.56
CA ILE A 244 6.65 25.74 -1.66
C ILE A 244 6.16 26.52 -0.44
N SER A 245 6.85 27.64 -0.14
CA SER A 245 6.59 28.49 1.02
C SER A 245 5.53 29.58 0.77
N ASP A 246 5.17 29.77 -0.48
CA ASP A 246 4.29 30.85 -0.97
C ASP A 246 3.18 30.29 -1.88
N ALA A 247 2.68 29.09 -1.57
CA ALA A 247 1.50 28.52 -2.22
C ALA A 247 0.26 29.35 -1.87
N TYR A 248 -0.64 29.53 -2.83
CA TYR A 248 -1.92 30.22 -2.59
C TYR A 248 -2.96 29.23 -2.06
N ASN A 249 -3.53 29.54 -0.91
CA ASN A 249 -4.67 28.80 -0.37
C ASN A 249 -6.01 29.29 -0.99
N ALA A 250 -7.13 28.66 -0.64
CA ALA A 250 -8.44 29.02 -1.17
C ALA A 250 -8.89 30.46 -0.83
N GLU A 251 -8.34 31.04 0.23
CA GLU A 251 -8.60 32.42 0.65
C GLU A 251 -7.71 33.44 -0.07
N GLY A 252 -6.73 32.96 -0.85
CA GLY A 252 -5.76 33.79 -1.58
C GLY A 252 -4.55 34.22 -0.71
N ASP A 253 -4.41 33.66 0.49
CA ASP A 253 -3.23 33.88 1.35
C ASP A 253 -2.10 32.96 0.95
N THR A 254 -0.85 33.38 1.20
CA THR A 254 0.32 32.53 0.99
C THR A 254 0.56 31.63 2.19
N VAL A 255 0.78 30.34 1.91
CA VAL A 255 1.05 29.30 2.93
C VAL A 255 2.19 28.40 2.47
N THR A 256 2.85 27.74 3.43
CA THR A 256 3.78 26.67 3.09
C THR A 256 3.00 25.37 2.92
N ALA A 257 2.95 24.85 1.70
CA ALA A 257 2.17 23.67 1.36
C ALA A 257 2.71 22.95 0.12
N TRP A 258 2.18 21.76 -0.13
CA TRP A 258 2.23 21.16 -1.45
C TRP A 258 1.29 21.92 -2.39
N ALA A 259 1.77 22.30 -3.55
CA ALA A 259 1.06 23.09 -4.54
C ALA A 259 1.15 22.44 -5.93
N ASP A 260 0.19 22.74 -6.77
CA ASP A 260 0.20 22.36 -8.17
C ASP A 260 1.18 23.24 -9.00
N SER A 261 1.22 23.03 -10.31
CA SER A 261 2.10 23.81 -11.22
C SER A 261 1.70 25.29 -11.37
N ASN A 262 0.53 25.68 -10.88
CA ASN A 262 0.08 27.08 -10.86
C ASN A 262 0.46 27.78 -9.54
N GLY A 263 0.96 27.02 -8.55
CA GLY A 263 1.26 27.53 -7.22
C GLY A 263 0.07 27.49 -6.27
N ASP A 264 -1.04 26.87 -6.67
CA ASP A 264 -2.23 26.73 -5.83
C ASP A 264 -2.02 25.57 -4.85
N ALA A 265 -2.25 25.83 -3.55
CA ALA A 265 -2.13 24.81 -2.52
C ALA A 265 -3.14 23.69 -2.75
N ILE A 266 -2.66 22.44 -2.70
CA ILE A 266 -3.51 21.26 -2.88
C ILE A 266 -4.41 21.10 -1.66
N THR A 267 -5.72 21.14 -1.85
CA THR A 267 -6.71 20.94 -0.78
C THR A 267 -7.31 19.52 -0.81
N ASP A 268 -7.63 19.04 -2.02
CA ASP A 268 -8.26 17.73 -2.27
C ASP A 268 -7.28 16.86 -3.06
N GLY A 269 -6.19 16.53 -2.44
CA GLY A 269 -5.06 16.08 -3.17
C GLY A 269 -5.14 14.68 -3.72
N ILE A 270 -4.06 14.32 -4.30
CA ILE A 270 -3.73 13.06 -4.91
C ILE A 270 -3.94 11.95 -3.90
N THR A 271 -4.88 11.09 -4.21
CA THR A 271 -5.10 9.86 -3.46
C THR A 271 -4.05 8.85 -3.93
N VAL A 272 -2.99 8.66 -3.15
CA VAL A 272 -1.94 7.70 -3.46
C VAL A 272 -2.28 6.39 -2.78
N THR A 273 -3.09 5.54 -3.42
CA THR A 273 -3.47 4.24 -2.90
C THR A 273 -2.68 3.15 -3.62
N GLY A 274 -1.73 2.52 -2.94
CA GLY A 274 -0.97 1.39 -3.49
C GLY A 274 -0.01 1.75 -4.62
N GLU A 275 0.00 3.00 -5.06
CA GLU A 275 0.89 3.50 -6.09
C GLU A 275 2.10 4.16 -5.46
N ALA A 276 3.26 3.96 -6.09
CA ALA A 276 4.46 4.70 -5.75
C ALA A 276 4.55 5.98 -6.57
N PHE A 277 5.35 6.92 -6.08
CA PHE A 277 5.65 8.18 -6.74
C PHE A 277 7.10 8.58 -6.48
N TRP A 278 7.65 9.37 -7.37
CA TRP A 278 8.95 9.96 -7.17
C TRP A 278 8.88 11.18 -6.27
N VAL A 279 9.88 11.31 -5.42
CA VAL A 279 10.16 12.55 -4.70
C VAL A 279 11.55 13.03 -5.12
N ARG A 280 11.63 14.24 -5.67
CA ARG A 280 12.87 14.95 -5.89
C ARG A 280 13.07 15.94 -4.74
N SER A 281 14.22 15.92 -4.10
CA SER A 281 14.54 16.88 -3.03
C SER A 281 16.01 17.32 -3.08
N GLN A 282 16.25 18.58 -2.73
CA GLN A 282 17.60 19.12 -2.58
C GLN A 282 18.25 18.71 -1.26
N THR A 283 17.46 18.28 -0.29
CA THR A 283 17.91 17.85 1.03
C THR A 283 17.30 16.50 1.39
N ALA A 284 17.99 15.74 2.22
CA ALA A 284 17.38 14.56 2.84
C ALA A 284 16.28 14.99 3.84
N GLY A 285 15.21 14.20 3.89
CA GLY A 285 14.06 14.50 4.75
C GLY A 285 13.16 13.29 4.95
N LYS A 286 11.92 13.56 5.33
CA LYS A 286 10.93 12.54 5.63
C LYS A 286 9.55 12.98 5.21
N LEU A 287 8.73 12.01 4.78
CA LEU A 287 7.29 12.13 4.63
C LEU A 287 6.62 11.27 5.68
N THR A 288 5.74 11.87 6.48
CA THR A 288 4.96 11.15 7.50
C THR A 288 3.50 11.06 7.07
N PHE A 289 3.05 9.84 6.90
CA PHE A 289 1.68 9.48 6.54
C PHE A 289 0.89 9.16 7.81
N SER A 290 -0.38 9.53 7.82
CA SER A 290 -1.33 9.24 8.91
C SER A 290 -2.52 8.46 8.35
N LEU A 291 -3.08 7.55 9.20
CA LEU A 291 -4.35 6.85 8.93
C LEU A 291 -5.55 7.74 9.21
#